data_c3b80e45707e27935dae2bcc30eef031
#
_entry.id   c3b80e45707e27935dae2bcc30eef031
#
_cell.length_a   1.000
_cell.length_b   1.000
_cell.length_c   1.000
_cell.angle_alpha   90.00
_cell.angle_beta   90.00
_cell.angle_gamma   90.00
#
_symmetry.space_group_name_H-M   'P 1'
#
loop_
_entity.id
_entity.type
_entity.pdbx_description
1 polymer ?
#
loop_
_entity_poly.entity_id
_entity_poly.type
_entity_poly.pdbx_seq_one_letter_code
_entity_poly.pdbx_strand_id
1 'polypeptide(L)' 'MKIPAIKKLVETQTIESLREAEEQLINEETPAFEIEGADEGEKLTHVFGAIWILNHMGDHNSDFKTALREFTQKVRISIS' A
#
# COMPACT_ATOMS: atom_id res chain seq x y z
N MET A 1 6.88 -6.17 -5.92
CA MET A 1 5.76 -5.21 -5.75
C MET A 1 4.99 -5.08 -7.04
N LYS A 2 3.70 -5.23 -6.98
CA LYS A 2 2.83 -5.13 -8.16
C LYS A 2 1.96 -3.89 -8.07
N ILE A 3 2.13 -2.99 -9.02
CA ILE A 3 1.38 -1.72 -9.03
C ILE A 3 -0.13 -1.92 -9.11
N PRO A 4 -0.68 -2.85 -9.94
CA PRO A 4 -2.12 -3.08 -9.94
C PRO A 4 -2.68 -3.51 -8.58
N ALA A 5 -1.90 -4.24 -7.77
CA ALA A 5 -2.34 -4.64 -6.44
C ALA A 5 -2.45 -3.42 -5.52
N ILE A 6 -1.47 -2.51 -5.58
CA ILE A 6 -1.50 -1.28 -4.80
C ILE A 6 -2.68 -0.40 -5.23
N LYS A 7 -2.89 -0.26 -6.54
CA LYS A 7 -4.00 0.54 -7.06
C LYS A 7 -5.35 0.02 -6.57
N LYS A 8 -5.53 -1.29 -6.59
CA LYS A 8 -6.76 -1.91 -6.11
C LYS A 8 -7.02 -1.59 -4.65
N LEU A 9 -5.97 -1.66 -3.81
CA LEU A 9 -6.09 -1.33 -2.39
C LEU A 9 -6.45 0.14 -2.19
N VAL A 10 -5.82 1.03 -2.94
CA VAL A 10 -6.11 2.47 -2.85
C VAL A 10 -7.56 2.75 -3.23
N GLU A 11 -8.09 2.06 -4.23
CA GLU A 11 -9.44 2.30 -4.73
C GLU A 11 -10.52 1.66 -3.86
N THR A 12 -10.21 0.57 -3.15
CA THR A 12 -11.23 -0.21 -2.44
C THR A 12 -11.13 -0.13 -0.92
N GLN A 13 -10.00 0.34 -0.37
CA GLN A 13 -9.79 0.36 1.07
C GLN A 13 -9.54 1.77 1.58
N THR A 14 -9.63 1.92 2.91
CA THR A 14 -9.32 3.17 3.59
C THR A 14 -8.00 3.04 4.31
N ILE A 15 -7.43 4.17 4.77
CA ILE A 15 -6.22 4.14 5.57
C ILE A 15 -6.43 3.31 6.83
N GLU A 16 -7.59 3.43 7.47
CA GLU A 16 -7.89 2.68 8.68
C GLU A 16 -7.92 1.18 8.43
N SER A 17 -8.61 0.73 7.37
CA SER A 17 -8.69 -0.70 7.06
C SER A 17 -7.32 -1.25 6.66
N LEU A 18 -6.51 -0.45 5.96
CA LEU A 18 -5.17 -0.86 5.57
C LEU A 18 -4.22 -0.97 6.77
N ARG A 19 -4.33 -0.04 7.74
CA ARG A 19 -3.53 -0.12 8.95
C ARG A 19 -3.88 -1.35 9.77
N GLU A 20 -5.16 -1.68 9.86
CA GLU A 20 -5.59 -2.89 10.53
C GLU A 20 -5.05 -4.13 9.83
N ALA A 21 -5.09 -4.15 8.49
CA ALA A 21 -4.54 -5.26 7.72
C ALA A 21 -3.02 -5.38 7.91
N GLU A 22 -2.31 -4.25 7.97
CA GLU A 22 -0.88 -4.24 8.24
C GLU A 22 -0.57 -4.90 9.59
N GLU A 23 -1.29 -4.52 10.63
CA GLU A 23 -1.11 -5.10 11.95
C GLU A 23 -1.41 -6.59 11.95
N GLN A 24 -2.49 -7.00 11.28
CA GLN A 24 -2.84 -8.41 11.15
C GLN A 24 -1.76 -9.21 10.45
N LEU A 25 -1.20 -8.68 9.36
CA LEU A 25 -0.11 -9.36 8.66
C LEU A 25 1.15 -9.49 9.52
N ILE A 26 1.49 -8.45 10.28
CA ILE A 26 2.63 -8.48 11.18
C ILE A 26 2.44 -9.53 12.27
N ASN A 27 1.22 -9.70 12.75
CA ASN A 27 0.88 -10.67 13.79
C ASN A 27 0.54 -12.05 13.23
N GLU A 28 0.78 -12.27 11.94
CA GLU A 28 0.50 -13.54 11.25
C GLU A 28 -0.98 -13.93 11.30
N GLU A 29 -1.85 -12.94 11.33
CA GLU A 29 -3.30 -13.12 11.27
C GLU A 29 -3.81 -12.91 9.84
N THR A 30 -5.02 -13.42 9.57
CA THR A 30 -5.63 -13.25 8.26
C THR A 30 -6.36 -11.91 8.16
N PRO A 31 -5.99 -11.03 7.21
CA PRO A 31 -6.72 -9.77 7.04
C PRO A 31 -8.19 -9.98 6.65
N ALA A 32 -9.00 -8.96 6.92
CA ALA A 32 -10.43 -8.99 6.65
C ALA A 32 -10.76 -9.01 5.16
N PHE A 33 -9.82 -8.62 4.30
CA PHE A 33 -9.99 -8.60 2.85
C PHE A 33 -8.78 -9.24 2.18
N GLU A 34 -8.95 -9.66 0.93
CA GLU A 34 -7.88 -10.30 0.19
C GLU A 34 -6.83 -9.28 -0.24
N ILE A 35 -5.56 -9.64 -0.04
CA ILE A 35 -4.42 -8.82 -0.44
C ILE A 35 -3.56 -9.64 -1.38
N GLU A 36 -3.33 -9.13 -2.60
CA GLU A 36 -2.50 -9.83 -3.56
C GLU A 36 -1.04 -9.81 -3.10
N GLY A 37 -0.33 -10.89 -3.37
CA GLY A 37 1.07 -11.03 -3.06
C GLY A 37 1.49 -12.48 -3.02
N ALA A 38 2.72 -12.77 -3.42
CA ALA A 38 3.24 -14.13 -3.44
C ALA A 38 3.51 -14.66 -2.01
N ASP A 39 3.85 -13.75 -1.10
CA ASP A 39 4.10 -14.09 0.30
C ASP A 39 3.65 -12.93 1.19
N GLU A 40 3.76 -13.10 2.50
CA GLU A 40 3.34 -12.10 3.47
C GLU A 40 4.15 -10.81 3.36
N GLY A 41 5.44 -10.91 3.03
CA GLY A 41 6.28 -9.73 2.84
C GLY A 41 5.81 -8.88 1.68
N GLU A 42 5.45 -9.51 0.55
CA GLU A 42 4.93 -8.77 -0.60
C GLU A 42 3.57 -8.15 -0.29
N LYS A 43 2.70 -8.90 0.40
CA LYS A 43 1.40 -8.37 0.83
C LYS A 43 1.56 -7.14 1.72
N LEU A 44 2.47 -7.21 2.66
CA LEU A 44 2.76 -6.10 3.57
C LEU A 44 3.28 -4.89 2.81
N THR A 45 4.14 -5.11 1.82
CA THR A 45 4.65 -4.04 0.96
C THR A 45 3.52 -3.35 0.20
N HIS A 46 2.57 -4.12 -0.32
CA HIS A 46 1.42 -3.56 -1.03
C HIS A 46 0.55 -2.72 -0.10
N VAL A 47 0.29 -3.21 1.10
CA VAL A 47 -0.50 -2.46 2.11
C VAL A 47 0.22 -1.17 2.50
N PHE A 48 1.51 -1.26 2.78
CA PHE A 48 2.32 -0.10 3.14
C PHE A 48 2.30 0.95 2.02
N GLY A 49 2.50 0.51 0.78
CA GLY A 49 2.46 1.40 -0.37
C GLY A 49 1.12 2.08 -0.54
N ALA A 50 0.03 1.34 -0.35
CA ALA A 50 -1.32 1.89 -0.46
C ALA A 50 -1.58 2.93 0.64
N ILE A 51 -1.15 2.68 1.87
CA ILE A 51 -1.27 3.65 2.97
C ILE A 51 -0.49 4.92 2.63
N TRP A 52 0.74 4.76 2.18
CA TRP A 52 1.59 5.90 1.83
C TRP A 52 0.93 6.76 0.73
N ILE A 53 0.41 6.10 -0.30
CA ILE A 53 -0.22 6.79 -1.43
C ILE A 53 -1.48 7.52 -0.98
N LEU A 54 -2.33 6.89 -0.17
CA LEU A 54 -3.55 7.53 0.33
C LEU A 54 -3.22 8.75 1.18
N ASN A 55 -2.21 8.65 2.05
CA ASN A 55 -1.76 9.80 2.84
C ASN A 55 -1.25 10.93 1.95
N HIS A 56 -0.46 10.59 0.94
CA HIS A 56 0.09 11.59 0.02
C HIS A 56 -1.03 12.29 -0.76
N MET A 57 -2.00 11.52 -1.25
CA MET A 57 -3.13 12.09 -1.99
C MET A 57 -3.93 13.06 -1.12
N GLY A 58 -4.14 12.71 0.14
CA GLY A 58 -4.86 13.57 1.08
C GLY A 58 -4.08 14.83 1.44
N ASP A 59 -2.78 14.68 1.74
CA ASP A 59 -1.94 15.78 2.19
C ASP A 59 -1.64 16.80 1.08
N HIS A 60 -1.47 16.31 -0.14
CA HIS A 60 -1.06 17.15 -1.27
C HIS A 60 -2.17 17.38 -2.29
N ASN A 61 -3.36 16.85 -2.03
CA ASN A 61 -4.49 16.93 -2.96
C ASN A 61 -4.08 16.49 -4.36
N SER A 62 -3.28 15.42 -4.45
CA SER A 62 -2.77 14.88 -5.69
C SER A 62 -3.59 13.66 -6.13
N ASP A 63 -3.46 13.27 -7.40
CA ASP A 63 -4.12 12.07 -7.88
C ASP A 63 -3.25 10.83 -7.62
N PHE A 64 -3.83 9.66 -7.90
CA PHE A 64 -3.14 8.39 -7.69
C PHE A 64 -1.83 8.31 -8.48
N LYS A 65 -1.87 8.73 -9.74
CA LYS A 65 -0.70 8.64 -10.63
C LYS A 65 0.48 9.44 -10.10
N THR A 66 0.22 10.65 -9.62
CA THR A 66 1.26 11.51 -9.04
C THR A 66 1.80 10.90 -7.75
N ALA A 67 0.91 10.46 -6.86
CA ALA A 67 1.31 9.84 -5.61
C ALA A 67 2.10 8.56 -5.85
N LEU A 68 1.68 7.74 -6.80
CA LEU A 68 2.39 6.52 -7.17
C LEU A 68 3.80 6.81 -7.67
N ARG A 69 3.95 7.84 -8.49
CA ARG A 69 5.26 8.25 -9.00
C ARG A 69 6.20 8.62 -7.86
N GLU A 70 5.71 9.40 -6.91
CA GLU A 70 6.49 9.80 -5.74
C GLU A 70 6.88 8.58 -4.90
N PHE A 71 5.94 7.68 -4.69
CA PHE A 71 6.20 6.46 -3.94
C PHE A 71 7.26 5.60 -4.60
N THR A 72 7.16 5.38 -5.91
CA THR A 72 8.12 4.54 -6.62
C THR A 72 9.51 5.16 -6.64
N GLN A 73 9.61 6.48 -6.68
CA GLN A 73 10.89 7.16 -6.59
C GLN A 73 11.55 6.93 -5.21
N LYS A 74 10.77 7.02 -4.15
CA LYS A 74 11.28 6.79 -2.80
C LYS A 74 11.73 5.35 -2.60
N VAL A 75 10.97 4.39 -3.10
CA VAL A 75 11.33 2.97 -3.02
C VAL A 75 12.60 2.69 -3.81
N ARG A 76 12.71 3.29 -4.99
CA ARG A 76 13.89 3.13 -5.84
C ARG A 76 15.14 3.69 -5.17
N ILE A 77 15.02 4.85 -4.54
CA ILE A 77 16.12 5.47 -3.79
C ILE A 77 16.55 4.57 -2.63
N SER A 78 15.58 3.97 -1.95
CA SER A 78 15.86 3.09 -0.80
C SER A 78 16.59 1.82 -1.22
N ILE A 79 16.37 1.35 -2.44
CA ILE A 79 16.99 0.13 -2.97
C ILE A 79 18.40 0.40 -3.48
N SER A 80 18.59 1.55 -4.04
CA SER A 80 19.89 1.94 -4.58
C SER A 80 20.80 2.53 -3.48
#